data_28c877b2299c359f8ac44996f3ee6df4
#
_entry.id   28c877b2299c359f8ac44996f3ee6df4
#
_cell.length_a   1.000
_cell.length_b   1.000
_cell.length_c   1.000
_cell.angle_alpha   90.00
_cell.angle_beta   90.00
_cell.angle_gamma   90.00
#
_symmetry.space_group_name_H-M   'P 1'
#
loop_
_entity.id
_entity.type
_entity.pdbx_description
1 polymer ?
#
loop_
_entity_poly.entity_id
_entity_poly.type
_entity_poly.pdbx_seq_one_letter_code
_entity_poly.pdbx_strand_id
1 'polypeptide(L)'
;TKKYKDRLKEAQAKTKLTDAVRTAVGKSKGKDVVIASMDFAFIGGSMGAVVGEKIARAIDYAIKKKLPFVMISKSGGARMMEAAYSLMQLAKTSAKLAQLADAGLPYISLCTDPTTGGTTASYAMLGDSFLRLSSP
;
A
#
# COMPACT_ATOMS: atom_id res chain seq x y z
N THR A 1 -7.45 12.41 -24.89
CA THR A 1 -7.19 11.77 -23.57
C THR A 1 -5.93 10.97 -23.68
N LYS A 2 -4.95 11.23 -22.81
CA LYS A 2 -3.64 10.56 -22.80
C LYS A 2 -3.80 9.05 -22.52
N LYS A 3 -3.16 8.19 -23.31
CA LYS A 3 -3.23 6.74 -23.11
C LYS A 3 -2.61 6.35 -21.76
N TYR A 4 -3.12 5.27 -21.13
CA TYR A 4 -2.63 4.80 -19.82
C TYR A 4 -1.12 4.52 -19.80
N LYS A 5 -0.59 3.89 -20.86
CA LYS A 5 0.85 3.62 -20.98
C LYS A 5 1.72 4.88 -20.93
N ASP A 6 1.24 5.98 -21.52
CA ASP A 6 1.96 7.23 -21.54
C ASP A 6 1.94 7.91 -20.15
N ARG A 7 0.80 7.86 -19.47
CA ARG A 7 0.66 8.34 -18.08
C ARG A 7 1.55 7.56 -17.12
N LEU A 8 1.66 6.24 -17.31
CA LEU A 8 2.51 5.37 -16.49
C LEU A 8 3.99 5.75 -16.67
N LYS A 9 4.47 5.86 -17.92
CA LYS A 9 5.84 6.26 -18.23
C LYS A 9 6.19 7.63 -17.66
N GLU A 10 5.28 8.60 -17.79
CA GLU A 10 5.47 9.94 -17.25
C GLU A 10 5.56 9.93 -15.72
N ALA A 11 4.68 9.17 -15.04
CA ALA A 11 4.74 9.02 -13.59
C ALA A 11 6.04 8.35 -13.14
N GLN A 12 6.49 7.31 -13.84
CA GLN A 12 7.77 6.63 -13.58
C GLN A 12 8.97 7.57 -13.76
N ALA A 13 8.97 8.37 -14.83
CA ALA A 13 10.04 9.33 -15.08
C ALA A 13 10.09 10.42 -14.01
N LYS A 14 8.92 10.93 -13.58
CA LYS A 14 8.80 11.99 -12.57
C LYS A 14 9.18 11.54 -11.17
N THR A 15 8.73 10.36 -10.77
CA THR A 15 8.88 9.87 -9.39
C THR A 15 10.08 8.93 -9.21
N LYS A 16 10.63 8.42 -10.30
CA LYS A 16 11.64 7.35 -10.32
C LYS A 16 11.19 6.06 -9.60
N LEU A 17 9.88 5.88 -9.48
CA LEU A 17 9.26 4.67 -8.93
C LEU A 17 8.73 3.77 -10.03
N THR A 18 8.67 2.47 -9.77
CA THR A 18 7.99 1.51 -10.65
C THR A 18 6.48 1.63 -10.58
N ASP A 19 5.95 1.93 -9.40
CA ASP A 19 4.52 2.21 -9.17
C ASP A 19 4.32 2.98 -7.85
N ALA A 20 3.08 3.23 -7.46
CA ALA A 20 2.66 4.14 -6.39
C ALA A 20 3.00 3.67 -4.96
N VAL A 21 3.80 2.64 -4.76
CA VAL A 21 4.21 2.16 -3.45
C VAL A 21 5.69 1.80 -3.40
N ARG A 22 6.33 2.14 -2.29
CA ARG A 22 7.67 1.66 -1.91
C ARG A 22 7.55 0.70 -0.75
N THR A 23 8.33 -0.38 -0.79
CA THR A 23 8.44 -1.33 0.32
C THR A 23 9.89 -1.42 0.77
N ALA A 24 10.09 -1.52 2.08
CA ALA A 24 11.41 -1.63 2.67
C ALA A 24 11.36 -2.42 3.98
N VAL A 25 12.50 -2.92 4.40
CA VAL A 25 12.74 -3.42 5.74
C VAL A 25 13.64 -2.44 6.45
N GLY A 26 13.27 -2.01 7.63
CA GLY A 26 14.03 -1.05 8.42
C GLY A 26 14.04 -1.40 9.89
N LYS A 27 14.75 -0.61 10.69
CA LYS A 27 14.80 -0.75 12.14
C LYS A 27 14.09 0.39 12.83
N SER A 28 13.25 0.05 13.80
CA SER A 28 12.62 1.00 14.71
C SER A 28 12.96 0.60 16.15
N LYS A 29 13.68 1.46 16.87
CA LYS A 29 14.15 1.19 18.24
C LYS A 29 14.87 -0.18 18.36
N GLY A 30 15.73 -0.51 17.39
CA GLY A 30 16.50 -1.76 17.35
C GLY A 30 15.72 -2.99 16.87
N LYS A 31 14.43 -2.88 16.57
CA LYS A 31 13.60 -3.99 16.07
C LYS A 31 13.36 -3.84 14.58
N ASP A 32 13.46 -4.93 13.84
CA ASP A 32 13.16 -4.95 12.41
C ASP A 32 11.65 -4.79 12.16
N VAL A 33 11.32 -4.06 11.11
CA VAL A 33 9.94 -3.80 10.69
C VAL A 33 9.85 -3.75 9.17
N VAL A 34 8.78 -4.29 8.61
CA VAL A 34 8.48 -4.19 7.18
C VAL A 34 7.56 -2.99 6.97
N ILE A 35 7.94 -2.09 6.08
CA ILE A 35 7.22 -0.85 5.81
C ILE A 35 6.82 -0.81 4.35
N ALA A 36 5.57 -0.47 4.08
CA ALA A 36 5.09 -0.09 2.76
C ALA A 36 4.57 1.36 2.82
N SER A 37 5.05 2.21 1.94
CA SER A 37 4.66 3.62 1.87
C SER A 37 4.17 3.98 0.49
N MET A 38 2.98 4.56 0.41
CA MET A 38 2.40 5.04 -0.85
C MET A 38 2.93 6.42 -1.21
N ASP A 39 3.08 6.65 -2.51
CA ASP A 39 3.48 7.95 -3.05
C ASP A 39 2.34 8.54 -3.90
N PHE A 40 1.75 9.63 -3.41
CA PHE A 40 0.64 10.31 -4.08
C PHE A 40 1.05 10.97 -5.41
N ALA A 41 2.34 11.29 -5.59
CA ALA A 41 2.84 11.84 -6.84
C ALA A 41 2.74 10.85 -8.01
N PHE A 42 2.69 9.55 -7.72
CA PHE A 42 2.50 8.51 -8.73
C PHE A 42 1.00 8.26 -8.96
N ILE A 43 0.43 8.89 -9.97
CA ILE A 43 -0.98 8.75 -10.38
C ILE A 43 -1.96 8.84 -9.17
N GLY A 44 -1.78 9.86 -8.31
CA GLY A 44 -2.63 10.07 -7.14
C GLY A 44 -2.50 8.97 -6.06
N GLY A 45 -1.39 8.25 -6.00
CA GLY A 45 -1.23 7.12 -5.08
C GLY A 45 -2.22 5.99 -5.34
N SER A 46 -2.76 5.89 -6.55
CA SER A 46 -3.82 4.94 -6.87
C SER A 46 -3.33 3.50 -6.85
N MET A 47 -4.18 2.61 -6.32
CA MET A 47 -3.92 1.19 -6.24
C MET A 47 -4.21 0.50 -7.56
N GLY A 48 -3.18 -0.09 -8.17
CA GLY A 48 -3.26 -0.97 -9.33
C GLY A 48 -2.63 -2.33 -9.06
N ALA A 49 -2.49 -3.15 -10.10
CA ALA A 49 -1.97 -4.51 -9.99
C ALA A 49 -0.57 -4.57 -9.36
N VAL A 50 0.33 -3.68 -9.76
CA VAL A 50 1.71 -3.63 -9.23
C VAL A 50 1.73 -3.22 -7.76
N VAL A 51 0.91 -2.25 -7.35
CA VAL A 51 0.79 -1.83 -5.95
C VAL A 51 0.32 -2.99 -5.09
N GLY A 52 -0.75 -3.67 -5.50
CA GLY A 52 -1.27 -4.83 -4.77
C GLY A 52 -0.26 -5.97 -4.66
N GLU A 53 0.49 -6.25 -5.72
CA GLU A 53 1.54 -7.27 -5.71
C GLU A 53 2.69 -6.90 -4.77
N LYS A 54 3.15 -5.66 -4.77
CA LYS A 54 4.21 -5.20 -3.88
C LYS A 54 3.80 -5.29 -2.41
N ILE A 55 2.57 -4.87 -2.08
CA ILE A 55 2.04 -4.99 -0.72
C ILE A 55 1.95 -6.46 -0.31
N ALA A 56 1.40 -7.33 -1.17
CA ALA A 56 1.29 -8.75 -0.90
C ALA A 56 2.66 -9.39 -0.62
N ARG A 57 3.67 -9.09 -1.43
CA ARG A 57 5.04 -9.59 -1.22
C ARG A 57 5.67 -9.07 0.05
N ALA A 58 5.42 -7.82 0.41
CA ALA A 58 5.91 -7.25 1.66
C ALA A 58 5.30 -7.94 2.87
N ILE A 59 3.99 -8.24 2.83
CA ILE A 59 3.30 -9.00 3.89
C ILE A 59 3.83 -10.43 3.97
N ASP A 60 4.03 -11.12 2.84
CA ASP A 60 4.61 -12.47 2.81
C ASP A 60 6.02 -12.48 3.43
N TYR A 61 6.83 -11.47 3.15
CA TYR A 61 8.13 -11.31 3.78
C TYR A 61 8.03 -11.10 5.30
N ALA A 62 7.10 -10.25 5.74
CA ALA A 62 6.85 -10.01 7.16
C ALA A 62 6.45 -11.31 7.88
N ILE A 63 5.58 -12.12 7.29
CA ILE A 63 5.16 -13.42 7.83
C ILE A 63 6.36 -14.37 7.90
N LYS A 64 7.13 -14.49 6.83
CA LYS A 64 8.30 -15.38 6.77
C LYS A 64 9.35 -15.03 7.80
N LYS A 65 9.61 -13.75 8.03
CA LYS A 65 10.62 -13.25 8.98
C LYS A 65 10.05 -12.98 10.37
N LYS A 66 8.74 -13.18 10.58
CA LYS A 66 8.05 -12.89 11.85
C LYS A 66 8.23 -11.44 12.30
N LEU A 67 7.99 -10.52 11.38
CA LEU A 67 8.14 -9.08 11.60
C LEU A 67 6.79 -8.37 11.57
N PRO A 68 6.63 -7.27 12.31
CA PRO A 68 5.47 -6.39 12.19
C PRO A 68 5.46 -5.71 10.81
N PHE A 69 4.25 -5.38 10.34
CA PHE A 69 4.03 -4.69 9.08
C PHE A 69 3.42 -3.32 9.33
N VAL A 70 4.00 -2.30 8.71
CA VAL A 70 3.52 -0.91 8.76
C VAL A 70 3.15 -0.46 7.37
N MET A 71 1.93 0.02 7.20
CA MET A 71 1.44 0.60 5.95
C MET A 71 1.19 2.09 6.11
N ILE A 72 1.89 2.90 5.34
CA ILE A 72 1.67 4.34 5.27
C ILE A 72 0.87 4.63 4.00
N SER A 73 -0.41 4.96 4.18
CA SER A 73 -1.36 5.15 3.10
C SER A 73 -1.47 6.63 2.73
N LYS A 74 -1.33 6.90 1.43
CA LYS A 74 -1.63 8.20 0.80
C LYS A 74 -2.16 7.95 -0.60
N SER A 75 -3.49 7.96 -0.77
CA SER A 75 -4.12 7.44 -1.97
C SER A 75 -5.47 8.06 -2.28
N GLY A 76 -5.72 8.32 -3.56
CA GLY A 76 -7.03 8.63 -4.09
C GLY A 76 -7.95 7.41 -4.30
N GLY A 77 -7.48 6.19 -4.04
CA GLY A 77 -8.26 4.97 -4.15
C GLY A 77 -7.84 4.02 -5.27
N ALA A 78 -8.77 3.22 -5.78
CA ALA A 78 -8.50 2.25 -6.85
C ALA A 78 -8.18 2.94 -8.18
N ARG A 79 -7.23 2.37 -8.92
CA ARG A 79 -6.81 2.88 -10.23
C ARG A 79 -7.84 2.53 -11.30
N MET A 80 -8.71 3.46 -11.65
CA MET A 80 -9.79 3.27 -12.62
C MET A 80 -9.30 2.77 -13.99
N MET A 81 -8.10 3.17 -14.41
CA MET A 81 -7.52 2.79 -15.70
C MET A 81 -7.13 1.31 -15.81
N GLU A 82 -7.04 0.60 -14.69
CA GLU A 82 -6.81 -0.86 -14.62
C GLU A 82 -8.10 -1.64 -14.35
N ALA A 83 -9.24 -0.94 -14.26
CA ALA A 83 -10.59 -1.52 -14.12
C ALA A 83 -10.66 -2.62 -13.02
N ALA A 84 -11.21 -3.79 -13.37
CA ALA A 84 -11.40 -4.90 -12.44
C ALA A 84 -10.11 -5.38 -11.78
N TYR A 85 -8.96 -5.29 -12.43
CA TYR A 85 -7.67 -5.69 -11.85
C TYR A 85 -7.30 -4.87 -10.61
N SER A 86 -7.65 -3.57 -10.60
CA SER A 86 -7.42 -2.74 -9.42
C SER A 86 -8.33 -3.13 -8.25
N LEU A 87 -9.57 -3.52 -8.52
CA LEU A 87 -10.51 -3.99 -7.51
C LEU A 87 -10.08 -5.35 -6.92
N MET A 88 -9.55 -6.25 -7.74
CA MET A 88 -9.03 -7.54 -7.28
C MET A 88 -7.87 -7.40 -6.30
N GLN A 89 -7.11 -6.29 -6.35
CA GLN A 89 -6.04 -6.02 -5.39
C GLN A 89 -6.57 -5.73 -3.98
N LEU A 90 -7.78 -5.20 -3.85
CA LEU A 90 -8.42 -4.99 -2.54
C LEU A 90 -8.61 -6.34 -1.82
N ALA A 91 -9.18 -7.32 -2.50
CA ALA A 91 -9.36 -8.67 -1.97
C ALA A 91 -8.02 -9.34 -1.66
N LYS A 92 -7.04 -9.22 -2.57
CA LYS A 92 -5.71 -9.81 -2.43
C LYS A 92 -4.98 -9.27 -1.20
N THR A 93 -4.94 -7.97 -1.02
CA THR A 93 -4.27 -7.34 0.12
C THR A 93 -4.98 -7.65 1.44
N SER A 94 -6.31 -7.64 1.44
CA SER A 94 -7.10 -8.02 2.63
C SER A 94 -6.87 -9.47 3.04
N ALA A 95 -6.80 -10.40 2.08
CA ALA A 95 -6.48 -11.80 2.36
C ALA A 95 -5.07 -11.97 2.95
N LYS A 96 -4.09 -11.24 2.45
CA LYS A 96 -2.73 -11.24 2.98
C LYS A 96 -2.65 -10.67 4.40
N LEU A 97 -3.40 -9.62 4.70
CA LEU A 97 -3.50 -9.07 6.06
C LEU A 97 -4.17 -10.05 7.03
N ALA A 98 -5.16 -10.81 6.57
CA ALA A 98 -5.75 -11.89 7.36
C ALA A 98 -4.70 -12.98 7.69
N GLN A 99 -3.86 -13.37 6.74
CA GLN A 99 -2.75 -14.30 6.98
C GLN A 99 -1.73 -13.73 7.99
N LEU A 100 -1.44 -12.44 7.93
CA LEU A 100 -0.56 -11.76 8.89
C LEU A 100 -1.15 -11.82 10.30
N ALA A 101 -2.44 -11.56 10.45
CA ALA A 101 -3.17 -11.67 11.72
C ALA A 101 -3.16 -13.10 12.25
N ASP A 102 -3.41 -14.10 11.41
CA ASP A 102 -3.35 -15.52 11.78
C ASP A 102 -1.96 -15.94 12.25
N ALA A 103 -0.92 -15.31 11.72
CA ALA A 103 0.46 -15.50 12.18
C ALA A 103 0.78 -14.79 13.51
N GLY A 104 -0.17 -14.03 14.08
CA GLY A 104 0.00 -13.31 15.34
C GLY A 104 0.93 -12.10 15.22
N LEU A 105 1.11 -11.54 14.02
CA LEU A 105 2.01 -10.41 13.77
C LEU A 105 1.21 -9.11 13.69
N PRO A 106 1.71 -8.02 14.33
CA PRO A 106 1.00 -6.76 14.37
C PRO A 106 1.00 -6.04 13.01
N TYR A 107 -0.14 -5.46 12.68
CA TYR A 107 -0.33 -4.58 11.55
C TYR A 107 -0.64 -3.15 12.01
N ILE A 108 0.20 -2.20 11.65
CA ILE A 108 0.03 -0.78 11.97
C ILE A 108 -0.33 -0.04 10.69
N SER A 109 -1.49 0.59 10.66
CA SER A 109 -1.95 1.41 9.55
C SER A 109 -1.85 2.89 9.90
N LEU A 110 -1.06 3.63 9.13
CA LEU A 110 -0.92 5.08 9.21
C LEU A 110 -1.58 5.71 7.98
N CYS A 111 -2.72 6.35 8.16
CA CYS A 111 -3.41 7.05 7.08
C CYS A 111 -3.05 8.53 7.07
N THR A 112 -2.47 8.99 5.97
CA THR A 112 -2.19 10.39 5.73
C THR A 112 -3.22 10.98 4.76
N ASP A 113 -3.34 12.28 4.73
CA ASP A 113 -4.25 12.96 3.81
C ASP A 113 -3.63 13.12 2.40
N PRO A 114 -4.34 12.76 1.32
CA PRO A 114 -5.61 12.01 1.32
C PRO A 114 -5.43 10.49 1.42
N THR A 115 -6.37 9.80 2.11
CA THR A 115 -6.54 8.34 2.05
C THR A 115 -8.03 8.06 1.87
N THR A 116 -8.45 7.69 0.67
CA THR A 116 -9.86 7.63 0.28
C THR A 116 -10.23 6.39 -0.53
N GLY A 117 -11.53 6.17 -0.71
CA GLY A 117 -12.10 5.17 -1.60
C GLY A 117 -11.71 3.74 -1.25
N GLY A 118 -11.37 2.95 -2.26
CA GLY A 118 -11.02 1.54 -2.12
C GLY A 118 -9.84 1.27 -1.20
N THR A 119 -8.88 2.19 -1.10
CA THR A 119 -7.75 2.07 -0.16
C THR A 119 -8.22 2.06 1.29
N THR A 120 -9.14 2.96 1.65
CA THR A 120 -9.75 3.00 2.97
C THR A 120 -10.56 1.74 3.25
N ALA A 121 -11.35 1.28 2.27
CA ALA A 121 -12.20 0.10 2.40
C ALA A 121 -11.42 -1.23 2.46
N SER A 122 -10.13 -1.22 2.17
CA SER A 122 -9.29 -2.42 2.19
C SER A 122 -8.23 -2.36 3.31
N TYR A 123 -6.98 -2.19 2.95
CA TYR A 123 -5.88 -2.30 3.90
C TYR A 123 -5.76 -1.15 4.90
N ALA A 124 -6.25 0.05 4.57
CA ALA A 124 -6.06 1.19 5.45
C ALA A 124 -6.81 1.07 6.79
N MET A 125 -7.98 0.46 6.79
CA MET A 125 -8.85 0.32 7.99
C MET A 125 -8.72 -1.03 8.71
N LEU A 126 -7.87 -1.94 8.24
CA LEU A 126 -7.72 -3.28 8.79
C LEU A 126 -6.58 -3.42 9.81
N GLY A 127 -5.99 -2.31 10.24
CA GLY A 127 -4.88 -2.33 11.18
C GLY A 127 -5.28 -2.69 12.62
N ASP A 128 -4.43 -3.43 13.33
CA ASP A 128 -4.54 -3.63 14.78
C ASP A 128 -4.38 -2.32 15.54
N SER A 129 -3.57 -1.42 14.99
CA SER A 129 -3.42 -0.03 15.42
C SER A 129 -3.62 0.89 14.22
N PHE A 130 -4.54 1.81 14.37
CA PHE A 130 -4.92 2.77 13.34
C PHE A 130 -4.56 4.20 13.78
N LEU A 131 -3.77 4.90 12.98
CA LEU A 131 -3.43 6.29 13.16
C LEU A 131 -3.81 7.10 11.92
N ARG A 132 -4.58 8.15 12.10
CA ARG A 132 -4.89 9.11 11.05
C ARG A 132 -4.17 10.44 11.32
N LEU A 133 -3.33 10.85 10.39
CA LEU A 133 -2.75 12.18 10.39
C LEU A 133 -3.66 13.09 9.54
N SER A 134 -4.34 14.02 10.20
CA SER A 134 -5.02 15.11 9.50
C SER A 134 -3.98 16.17 9.11
N SER A 135 -4.15 16.78 7.94
CA SER A 135 -3.42 18.02 7.61
C SER A 135 -3.80 19.10 8.63
N PRO A 136 -2.86 19.93 9.05
CA PRO A 136 -3.16 21.09 9.88
C PRO A 136 -4.06 22.07 9.14
#